data_69635f7a37cf83fb8bcbd863551c981e
#
_entry.id   69635f7a37cf83fb8bcbd863551c981e
#
_cell.length_a   1.000
_cell.length_b   1.000
_cell.length_c   1.000
_cell.angle_alpha   90.00
_cell.angle_beta   90.00
_cell.angle_gamma   90.00
#
_symmetry.space_group_name_H-M   'P 1'
#
loop_
_entity.id
_entity.type
_entity.pdbx_description
1 polymer ?
#
loop_
_entity_poly.entity_id
_entity_poly.type
_entity_poly.pdbx_seq_one_letter_code
_entity_poly.pdbx_strand_id
1 'polypeptide(L)'
;MAVKAAFCGTFDPVTKGHLALIERAAAQFDFLTVVVSPNSSKQCLLSADKRRTLLEQSVAHLPNVSVMQFEGLATEAARKAGASVLVRGLRGAVDADYEYNMAQMNRRIAPEIETVLLFSDPETALISSSNVRELLRYHLPVDDLVPLPVNAWLQEQSLAPGTDTHQESAAGNQLQSKEEGK
;
A
#
# COMPACT_ATOMS: atom_id res chain seq x y z
N MET A 1 22.50 21.74 -1.80
CA MET A 1 21.67 21.12 -2.87
C MET A 1 20.45 20.52 -2.18
N ALA A 2 19.27 20.68 -2.78
CA ALA A 2 18.03 20.10 -2.22
C ALA A 2 18.07 18.57 -2.29
N VAL A 3 17.79 17.90 -1.18
CA VAL A 3 17.75 16.43 -1.11
C VAL A 3 16.35 15.96 -1.44
N LYS A 4 16.22 15.20 -2.54
CA LYS A 4 14.96 14.62 -2.98
C LYS A 4 14.90 13.14 -2.60
N ALA A 5 13.78 12.72 -2.02
CA ALA A 5 13.55 11.35 -1.62
C ALA A 5 12.33 10.75 -2.34
N ALA A 6 12.30 9.43 -2.48
CA ALA A 6 11.17 8.66 -2.95
C ALA A 6 10.73 7.64 -1.89
N PHE A 7 9.43 7.52 -1.69
CA PHE A 7 8.83 6.51 -0.80
C PHE A 7 7.90 5.63 -1.62
N CYS A 8 8.33 4.40 -1.91
CA CYS A 8 7.60 3.47 -2.78
C CYS A 8 6.76 2.49 -1.97
N GLY A 9 5.52 2.29 -2.38
CA GLY A 9 4.62 1.34 -1.75
C GLY A 9 3.41 0.98 -2.61
N THR A 10 2.69 -0.07 -2.20
CA THR A 10 1.45 -0.47 -2.89
C THR A 10 0.26 0.39 -2.46
N PHE A 11 0.20 0.79 -1.18
CA PHE A 11 -0.86 1.62 -0.58
C PHE A 11 -2.28 1.11 -0.87
N ASP A 12 -2.56 -0.13 -0.53
CA ASP A 12 -3.80 -0.82 -0.87
C ASP A 12 -4.61 -1.28 0.37
N PRO A 13 -5.32 -0.33 1.03
CA PRO A 13 -5.26 1.12 0.90
C PRO A 13 -4.09 1.77 1.64
N VAL A 14 -3.89 3.09 1.47
CA VAL A 14 -3.04 3.88 2.35
C VAL A 14 -3.59 3.82 3.78
N THR A 15 -2.69 3.73 4.79
CA THR A 15 -3.04 3.61 6.21
C THR A 15 -2.42 4.74 7.02
N LYS A 16 -2.86 4.94 8.27
CA LYS A 16 -2.23 5.88 9.20
C LYS A 16 -0.77 5.54 9.46
N GLY A 17 -0.39 4.24 9.42
CA GLY A 17 1.02 3.84 9.50
C GLY A 17 1.87 4.34 8.33
N HIS A 18 1.32 4.32 7.11
CA HIS A 18 1.99 4.92 5.95
C HIS A 18 2.07 6.45 6.08
N LEU A 19 0.97 7.09 6.49
CA LEU A 19 0.90 8.54 6.61
C LEU A 19 1.93 9.06 7.62
N ALA A 20 2.04 8.45 8.79
CA ALA A 20 3.03 8.82 9.81
C ALA A 20 4.47 8.76 9.27
N LEU A 21 4.82 7.72 8.50
CA LEU A 21 6.14 7.62 7.86
C LEU A 21 6.35 8.67 6.77
N ILE A 22 5.32 8.96 5.96
CA ILE A 22 5.37 9.98 4.91
C ILE A 22 5.56 11.37 5.53
N GLU A 23 4.82 11.71 6.58
CA GLU A 23 4.95 12.98 7.30
C GLU A 23 6.35 13.17 7.89
N ARG A 24 6.90 12.12 8.50
CA ARG A 24 8.27 12.15 9.05
C ARG A 24 9.32 12.25 7.96
N ALA A 25 9.15 11.56 6.84
CA ALA A 25 10.03 11.69 5.68
C ALA A 25 9.95 13.10 5.08
N ALA A 26 8.74 13.65 4.94
CA ALA A 26 8.55 15.01 4.42
C ALA A 26 9.23 16.07 5.31
N ALA A 27 9.31 15.84 6.61
CA ALA A 27 10.02 16.74 7.52
C ALA A 27 11.57 16.64 7.43
N GLN A 28 12.11 15.58 6.85
CA GLN A 28 13.55 15.34 6.75
C GLN A 28 14.15 15.70 5.37
N PHE A 29 13.33 15.66 4.31
CA PHE A 29 13.77 15.87 2.95
C PHE A 29 13.12 17.10 2.34
N ASP A 30 13.86 17.84 1.49
CA ASP A 30 13.35 19.04 0.83
C ASP A 30 12.15 18.73 -0.07
N PHE A 31 12.16 17.56 -0.73
CA PHE A 31 11.06 17.05 -1.54
C PHE A 31 10.91 15.54 -1.37
N LEU A 32 9.67 15.08 -1.24
CA LEU A 32 9.33 13.68 -1.16
C LEU A 32 8.35 13.30 -2.28
N THR A 33 8.72 12.33 -3.10
CA THR A 33 7.80 11.72 -4.07
C THR A 33 7.31 10.38 -3.53
N VAL A 34 6.02 10.28 -3.22
CA VAL A 34 5.39 9.01 -2.84
C VAL A 34 4.95 8.29 -4.10
N VAL A 35 5.45 7.06 -4.28
CA VAL A 35 5.26 6.29 -5.51
C VAL A 35 4.31 5.13 -5.26
N VAL A 36 3.14 5.18 -5.91
CA VAL A 36 2.20 4.06 -5.96
C VAL A 36 2.70 3.05 -6.98
N SER A 37 3.16 1.90 -6.49
CA SER A 37 3.62 0.81 -7.36
C SER A 37 2.53 -0.25 -7.51
N PRO A 38 2.26 -0.76 -8.71
CA PRO A 38 1.47 -1.97 -8.87
C PRO A 38 2.24 -3.13 -8.23
N ASN A 39 1.52 -3.99 -7.53
CA ASN A 39 2.08 -5.25 -7.07
C ASN A 39 1.63 -6.35 -8.03
N SER A 40 2.48 -6.73 -8.97
CA SER A 40 2.20 -7.77 -9.98
C SER A 40 1.94 -9.15 -9.37
N SER A 41 2.35 -9.39 -8.13
CA SER A 41 2.19 -10.68 -7.44
C SER A 41 0.94 -10.77 -6.57
N LYS A 42 0.15 -9.67 -6.41
CA LYS A 42 -1.03 -9.64 -5.53
C LYS A 42 -2.21 -9.01 -6.26
N GLN A 43 -3.38 -9.64 -6.09
CA GLN A 43 -4.64 -9.00 -6.44
C GLN A 43 -4.90 -7.87 -5.44
N CYS A 44 -4.86 -6.61 -5.93
CA CYS A 44 -5.12 -5.45 -5.11
C CYS A 44 -6.63 -5.27 -4.88
N LEU A 45 -6.99 -4.77 -3.70
CA LEU A 45 -8.38 -4.37 -3.38
C LEU A 45 -8.81 -3.17 -4.24
N LEU A 46 -7.90 -2.23 -4.46
CA LEU A 46 -8.16 -0.98 -5.15
C LEU A 46 -7.38 -0.90 -6.47
N SER A 47 -7.98 -0.29 -7.50
CA SER A 47 -7.25 0.05 -8.72
C SER A 47 -6.09 1.00 -8.41
N ALA A 48 -5.06 1.00 -9.27
CA ALA A 48 -3.90 1.87 -9.11
C ALA A 48 -4.28 3.35 -9.06
N ASP A 49 -5.24 3.78 -9.90
CA ASP A 49 -5.75 5.16 -9.92
C ASP A 49 -6.48 5.53 -8.62
N LYS A 50 -7.29 4.61 -8.07
CA LYS A 50 -7.98 4.86 -6.80
C LYS A 50 -6.96 4.98 -5.65
N ARG A 51 -5.95 4.10 -5.60
CA ARG A 51 -4.88 4.17 -4.58
C ARG A 51 -4.12 5.49 -4.65
N ARG A 52 -3.80 5.94 -5.88
CA ARG A 52 -3.17 7.24 -6.11
C ARG A 52 -4.03 8.39 -5.61
N THR A 53 -5.31 8.44 -6.02
CA THR A 53 -6.23 9.52 -5.62
C THR A 53 -6.38 9.60 -4.11
N LEU A 54 -6.60 8.47 -3.43
CA LEU A 54 -6.73 8.43 -1.97
C LEU A 54 -5.45 8.85 -1.26
N LEU A 55 -4.30 8.49 -1.81
CA LEU A 55 -3.00 8.90 -1.29
C LEU A 55 -2.79 10.41 -1.47
N GLU A 56 -3.05 10.96 -2.67
CA GLU A 56 -2.99 12.41 -2.96
C GLU A 56 -3.84 13.21 -1.95
N GLN A 57 -5.07 12.77 -1.73
CA GLN A 57 -5.96 13.41 -0.74
C GLN A 57 -5.42 13.30 0.69
N SER A 58 -4.82 12.16 1.04
CA SER A 58 -4.29 11.92 2.40
C SER A 58 -3.04 12.75 2.71
N VAL A 59 -2.25 13.12 1.71
CA VAL A 59 -1.01 13.91 1.88
C VAL A 59 -1.15 15.37 1.42
N ALA A 60 -2.35 15.83 1.09
CA ALA A 60 -2.61 17.17 0.53
C ALA A 60 -2.16 18.32 1.46
N HIS A 61 -2.03 18.06 2.76
CA HIS A 61 -1.53 19.01 3.76
C HIS A 61 0.01 19.16 3.77
N LEU A 62 0.74 18.34 3.01
CA LEU A 62 2.20 18.35 2.95
C LEU A 62 2.68 19.04 1.66
N PRO A 63 3.15 20.29 1.73
CA PRO A 63 3.44 21.10 0.53
C PRO A 63 4.65 20.62 -0.28
N ASN A 64 5.56 19.85 0.32
CA ASN A 64 6.75 19.29 -0.31
C ASN A 64 6.59 17.82 -0.71
N VAL A 65 5.35 17.29 -0.70
CA VAL A 65 5.04 15.91 -1.09
C VAL A 65 4.30 15.89 -2.43
N SER A 66 4.76 15.04 -3.34
CA SER A 66 4.06 14.72 -4.58
C SER A 66 3.76 13.24 -4.66
N VAL A 67 2.74 12.86 -5.43
CA VAL A 67 2.36 11.47 -5.63
C VAL A 67 2.46 11.13 -7.12
N MET A 68 3.04 9.97 -7.43
CA MET A 68 3.06 9.44 -8.79
C MET A 68 2.79 7.93 -8.81
N GLN A 69 2.38 7.43 -9.96
CA GLN A 69 2.35 5.99 -10.25
C GLN A 69 3.60 5.61 -11.04
N PHE A 70 4.16 4.45 -10.71
CA PHE A 70 5.26 3.89 -11.47
C PHE A 70 5.23 2.36 -11.40
N GLU A 71 5.35 1.73 -12.57
CA GLU A 71 5.51 0.29 -12.71
C GLU A 71 6.96 -0.03 -13.02
N GLY A 72 7.61 -0.81 -12.17
CA GLY A 72 9.03 -1.17 -12.28
C GLY A 72 9.71 -1.20 -10.91
N LEU A 73 11.03 -1.15 -10.92
CA LEU A 73 11.83 -1.19 -9.71
C LEU A 73 11.76 0.12 -8.93
N ALA A 74 11.85 0.03 -7.61
CA ALA A 74 11.86 1.21 -6.73
C ALA A 74 13.01 2.19 -7.08
N THR A 75 14.16 1.67 -7.50
CA THR A 75 15.30 2.47 -7.96
C THR A 75 15.01 3.23 -9.25
N GLU A 76 14.26 2.64 -10.19
CA GLU A 76 13.84 3.32 -11.41
C GLU A 76 12.80 4.40 -11.12
N ALA A 77 11.87 4.11 -10.19
CA ALA A 77 10.93 5.10 -9.71
C ALA A 77 11.64 6.30 -9.06
N ALA A 78 12.67 6.05 -8.24
CA ALA A 78 13.48 7.08 -7.62
C ALA A 78 14.22 7.94 -8.68
N ARG A 79 14.83 7.31 -9.70
CA ARG A 79 15.44 8.04 -10.82
C ARG A 79 14.46 8.94 -11.54
N LYS A 80 13.25 8.40 -11.82
CA LYS A 80 12.19 9.17 -12.49
C LYS A 80 11.70 10.35 -11.64
N ALA A 81 11.70 10.21 -10.32
CA ALA A 81 11.40 11.28 -9.38
C ALA A 81 12.57 12.27 -9.20
N GLY A 82 13.75 11.98 -9.75
CA GLY A 82 14.97 12.74 -9.51
C GLY A 82 15.45 12.65 -8.06
N ALA A 83 15.10 11.57 -7.35
CA ALA A 83 15.46 11.32 -5.98
C ALA A 83 16.81 10.60 -5.87
N SER A 84 17.63 11.02 -4.90
CA SER A 84 18.88 10.35 -4.52
C SER A 84 18.71 9.43 -3.30
N VAL A 85 17.52 9.41 -2.71
CA VAL A 85 17.21 8.63 -1.50
C VAL A 85 15.93 7.83 -1.72
N LEU A 86 15.97 6.53 -1.38
CA LEU A 86 14.79 5.69 -1.20
C LEU A 86 14.49 5.58 0.29
N VAL A 87 13.32 6.04 0.72
CA VAL A 87 12.85 5.90 2.09
C VAL A 87 12.03 4.62 2.21
N ARG A 88 12.30 3.85 3.26
CA ARG A 88 11.56 2.63 3.60
C ARG A 88 11.15 2.66 5.07
N GLY A 89 10.00 2.06 5.38
CA GLY A 89 9.54 1.91 6.77
C GLY A 89 10.03 0.60 7.38
N LEU A 90 10.46 0.64 8.64
CA LEU A 90 10.84 -0.53 9.42
C LEU A 90 9.90 -0.62 10.64
N ARG A 91 9.06 -1.64 10.70
CA ARG A 91 8.06 -1.83 11.77
C ARG A 91 8.58 -2.66 12.94
N GLY A 92 9.60 -3.46 12.71
CA GLY A 92 10.19 -4.32 13.73
C GLY A 92 11.28 -5.23 13.18
N ALA A 93 11.81 -6.09 14.04
CA ALA A 93 12.92 -6.98 13.69
C ALA A 93 12.60 -7.93 12.52
N VAL A 94 11.35 -8.34 12.36
CA VAL A 94 10.92 -9.22 11.26
C VAL A 94 11.09 -8.58 9.89
N ASP A 95 10.88 -7.26 9.80
CA ASP A 95 11.08 -6.54 8.53
C ASP A 95 12.57 -6.25 8.25
N ALA A 96 13.43 -6.27 9.28
CA ALA A 96 14.81 -5.80 9.19
C ALA A 96 15.65 -6.57 8.16
N ASP A 97 15.59 -7.89 8.17
CA ASP A 97 16.34 -8.73 7.23
C ASP A 97 15.88 -8.52 5.79
N TYR A 98 14.58 -8.39 5.58
CA TYR A 98 14.01 -8.11 4.27
C TYR A 98 14.46 -6.74 3.75
N GLU A 99 14.32 -5.70 4.55
CA GLU A 99 14.69 -4.33 4.17
C GLU A 99 16.20 -4.19 3.97
N TYR A 100 17.03 -4.88 4.80
CA TYR A 100 18.47 -4.94 4.61
C TYR A 100 18.83 -5.56 3.24
N ASN A 101 18.27 -6.72 2.92
CA ASN A 101 18.53 -7.39 1.64
C ASN A 101 18.08 -6.53 0.45
N MET A 102 16.93 -5.86 0.56
CA MET A 102 16.45 -4.94 -0.46
C MET A 102 17.37 -3.73 -0.62
N ALA A 103 17.88 -3.16 0.48
CA ALA A 103 18.82 -2.04 0.42
C ALA A 103 20.13 -2.45 -0.28
N GLN A 104 20.67 -3.64 0.01
CA GLN A 104 21.87 -4.15 -0.68
C GLN A 104 21.62 -4.36 -2.17
N MET A 105 20.45 -4.89 -2.54
CA MET A 105 20.07 -5.06 -3.95
C MET A 105 19.91 -3.71 -4.65
N ASN A 106 19.23 -2.76 -4.02
CA ASN A 106 19.07 -1.40 -4.54
C ASN A 106 20.44 -0.75 -4.79
N ARG A 107 21.36 -0.83 -3.84
CA ARG A 107 22.72 -0.30 -3.97
C ARG A 107 23.50 -0.94 -5.11
N ARG A 108 23.30 -2.23 -5.37
CA ARG A 108 23.94 -2.94 -6.49
C ARG A 108 23.39 -2.47 -7.85
N ILE A 109 22.08 -2.19 -7.92
CA ILE A 109 21.38 -1.79 -9.17
C ILE A 109 21.56 -0.30 -9.46
N ALA A 110 21.57 0.52 -8.41
CA ALA A 110 21.58 1.98 -8.45
C ALA A 110 22.47 2.55 -7.35
N PRO A 111 23.81 2.48 -7.51
CA PRO A 111 24.75 2.89 -6.44
C PRO A 111 24.65 4.40 -6.10
N GLU A 112 24.03 5.19 -6.97
CA GLU A 112 23.77 6.62 -6.75
C GLU A 112 22.55 6.91 -5.88
N ILE A 113 21.73 5.88 -5.56
CA ILE A 113 20.53 6.00 -4.73
C ILE A 113 20.75 5.30 -3.38
N GLU A 114 20.74 6.09 -2.30
CA GLU A 114 20.88 5.54 -0.95
C GLU A 114 19.52 5.09 -0.40
N THR A 115 19.49 4.01 0.39
CA THR A 115 18.28 3.54 1.08
C THR A 115 18.33 3.97 2.56
N VAL A 116 17.31 4.71 2.99
CA VAL A 116 17.13 5.17 4.36
C VAL A 116 15.95 4.47 5.00
N LEU A 117 16.15 3.88 6.18
CA LEU A 117 15.11 3.22 6.95
C LEU A 117 14.57 4.16 8.05
N LEU A 118 13.26 4.35 8.09
CA LEU A 118 12.58 5.04 9.16
C LEU A 118 11.83 4.03 10.02
N PHE A 119 12.08 4.04 11.33
CA PHE A 119 11.34 3.21 12.27
C PHE A 119 9.89 3.69 12.36
N SER A 120 8.93 2.78 12.28
CA SER A 120 7.54 3.08 12.58
C SER A 120 7.38 3.40 14.07
N ASP A 121 6.46 4.32 14.38
CA ASP A 121 6.12 4.60 15.77
C ASP A 121 5.37 3.40 16.37
N PRO A 122 5.56 3.09 17.67
CA PRO A 122 4.91 1.95 18.31
C PRO A 122 3.39 1.91 18.14
N GLU A 123 2.74 3.06 18.13
CA GLU A 123 1.29 3.20 17.95
C GLU A 123 0.82 2.82 16.56
N THR A 124 1.67 2.98 15.54
CA THR A 124 1.32 2.74 14.13
C THR A 124 2.00 1.52 13.53
N ALA A 125 2.94 0.89 14.24
CA ALA A 125 3.72 -0.25 13.74
C ALA A 125 2.85 -1.45 13.32
N LEU A 126 1.71 -1.67 13.98
CA LEU A 126 0.77 -2.73 13.66
C LEU A 126 -0.23 -2.35 12.59
N ILE A 127 -0.27 -1.09 12.17
CA ILE A 127 -1.22 -0.61 11.16
C ILE A 127 -0.65 -0.86 9.75
N SER A 128 -1.10 -1.94 9.13
CA SER A 128 -0.71 -2.31 7.76
C SER A 128 -1.92 -2.42 6.83
N SER A 129 -1.70 -2.24 5.52
CA SER A 129 -2.76 -2.50 4.52
C SER A 129 -3.28 -3.94 4.58
N SER A 130 -2.43 -4.91 4.92
CA SER A 130 -2.85 -6.31 5.04
C SER A 130 -3.84 -6.50 6.18
N ASN A 131 -3.56 -5.89 7.35
CA ASN A 131 -4.47 -5.95 8.49
C ASN A 131 -5.79 -5.22 8.18
N VAL A 132 -5.72 -4.06 7.51
CA VAL A 132 -6.93 -3.33 7.08
C VAL A 132 -7.77 -4.18 6.13
N ARG A 133 -7.17 -4.81 5.11
CA ARG A 133 -7.92 -5.68 4.18
C ARG A 133 -8.51 -6.90 4.88
N GLU A 134 -7.82 -7.46 5.85
CA GLU A 134 -8.33 -8.57 6.66
C GLU A 134 -9.56 -8.16 7.45
N LEU A 135 -9.53 -7.04 8.16
CA LEU A 135 -10.68 -6.52 8.91
C LEU A 135 -11.86 -6.21 7.99
N LEU A 136 -11.61 -5.58 6.82
CA LEU A 136 -12.66 -5.30 5.83
C LEU A 136 -13.32 -6.57 5.30
N ARG A 137 -12.58 -7.66 5.12
CA ARG A 137 -13.12 -8.96 4.70
C ARG A 137 -14.12 -9.53 5.71
N TYR A 138 -13.90 -9.24 7.00
CA TYR A 138 -14.80 -9.64 8.08
C TYR A 138 -15.81 -8.55 8.49
N HIS A 139 -15.96 -7.51 7.67
CA HIS A 139 -16.88 -6.39 7.92
C HIS A 139 -16.65 -5.69 9.27
N LEU A 140 -15.39 -5.66 9.73
CA LEU A 140 -14.99 -4.97 10.94
C LEU A 140 -14.57 -3.50 10.65
N PRO A 141 -14.77 -2.59 11.62
CA PRO A 141 -14.42 -1.18 11.45
C PRO A 141 -12.91 -0.99 11.29
N VAL A 142 -12.52 0.00 10.49
CA VAL A 142 -11.11 0.35 10.20
C VAL A 142 -10.85 1.86 10.26
N ASP A 143 -11.79 2.64 10.79
CA ASP A 143 -11.76 4.10 10.84
C ASP A 143 -10.60 4.66 11.67
N ASP A 144 -10.14 3.93 12.67
CA ASP A 144 -8.95 4.23 13.46
C ASP A 144 -7.62 3.86 12.76
N LEU A 145 -7.65 3.08 11.68
CA LEU A 145 -6.47 2.55 11.00
C LEU A 145 -6.15 3.28 9.68
N VAL A 146 -7.13 3.97 9.11
CA VAL A 146 -7.01 4.62 7.79
C VAL A 146 -7.19 6.14 7.88
N PRO A 147 -6.60 6.93 6.94
CA PRO A 147 -6.86 8.35 6.84
C PRO A 147 -8.31 8.66 6.47
N LEU A 148 -8.76 9.88 6.80
CA LEU A 148 -10.13 10.32 6.53
C LEU A 148 -10.59 10.12 5.07
N PRO A 149 -9.80 10.42 4.02
CA PRO A 149 -10.22 10.17 2.63
C PRO A 149 -10.51 8.71 2.33
N VAL A 150 -9.74 7.79 2.92
CA VAL A 150 -9.97 6.35 2.75
C VAL A 150 -11.25 5.94 3.47
N ASN A 151 -11.43 6.41 4.71
CA ASN A 151 -12.63 6.09 5.49
C ASN A 151 -13.90 6.60 4.80
N ALA A 152 -13.90 7.84 4.32
CA ALA A 152 -15.03 8.42 3.59
C ALA A 152 -15.35 7.58 2.34
N TRP A 153 -14.34 7.20 1.56
CA TRP A 153 -14.54 6.35 0.39
C TRP A 153 -15.11 4.97 0.76
N LEU A 154 -14.63 4.33 1.83
CA LEU A 154 -15.16 3.04 2.29
C LEU A 154 -16.63 3.13 2.68
N GLN A 155 -17.03 4.22 3.38
CA GLN A 155 -18.42 4.47 3.74
C GLN A 155 -19.31 4.64 2.51
N GLU A 156 -18.87 5.40 1.50
CA GLU A 156 -19.59 5.56 0.23
C GLU A 156 -19.82 4.22 -0.48
N GLN A 157 -18.83 3.32 -0.48
CA GLN A 157 -18.98 1.99 -1.06
C GLN A 157 -20.01 1.12 -0.30
N SER A 158 -20.05 1.24 1.02
CA SER A 158 -21.01 0.49 1.86
C SER A 158 -22.44 1.01 1.71
N LEU A 159 -22.63 2.27 1.32
CA LEU A 159 -23.93 2.90 1.09
C LEU A 159 -24.42 2.77 -0.36
N ALA A 160 -23.59 2.34 -1.31
CA ALA A 160 -23.98 2.14 -2.69
C ALA A 160 -24.91 0.92 -2.80
N PRO A 161 -26.16 1.06 -3.33
CA PRO A 161 -27.06 -0.08 -3.48
C PRO A 161 -26.52 -1.05 -4.53
N GLY A 162 -26.16 -2.26 -4.10
CA GLY A 162 -25.94 -3.41 -4.97
C GLY A 162 -24.49 -3.73 -5.31
N THR A 163 -23.75 -4.25 -4.36
CA THR A 163 -22.64 -5.18 -4.62
C THR A 163 -22.70 -6.37 -3.67
N ASP A 164 -23.86 -7.06 -3.69
CA ASP A 164 -23.92 -8.45 -3.23
C ASP A 164 -23.19 -9.32 -4.26
N THR A 165 -21.88 -9.43 -4.14
CA THR A 165 -21.11 -10.47 -4.82
C THR A 165 -21.02 -11.72 -3.96
N HIS A 166 -22.18 -12.23 -3.56
CA HIS A 166 -22.33 -13.64 -3.26
C HIS A 166 -22.87 -14.33 -4.49
N GLN A 167 -22.03 -14.68 -5.42
CA GLN A 167 -22.34 -15.75 -6.36
C GLN A 167 -22.21 -17.07 -5.58
N GLU A 168 -23.39 -17.54 -5.16
CA GLU A 168 -23.63 -18.94 -4.80
C GLU A 168 -23.10 -19.86 -5.90
N SER A 169 -22.03 -20.56 -5.66
CA SER A 169 -21.68 -21.76 -6.38
C SER A 169 -22.38 -22.96 -5.69
N ALA A 170 -23.70 -22.97 -5.75
CA ALA A 170 -24.48 -24.16 -5.51
C ALA A 170 -24.69 -24.88 -6.84
N ALA A 171 -23.66 -25.54 -7.33
CA ALA A 171 -23.83 -26.53 -8.39
C ALA A 171 -24.30 -27.83 -7.74
N GLY A 172 -25.57 -28.14 -7.99
CA GLY A 172 -26.25 -29.33 -7.53
C GLY A 172 -25.54 -30.61 -7.97
N ASN A 173 -25.31 -31.45 -6.98
CA ASN A 173 -25.00 -32.85 -7.20
C ASN A 173 -26.31 -33.61 -7.26
N GLN A 174 -26.87 -33.76 -8.46
CA GLN A 174 -27.98 -34.69 -8.71
C GLN A 174 -27.42 -36.10 -8.75
N LEU A 175 -27.69 -36.82 -7.68
CA LEU A 175 -27.71 -38.28 -7.65
C LEU A 175 -28.71 -38.81 -8.69
N GLN A 176 -28.22 -39.39 -9.75
CA GLN A 176 -29.02 -40.31 -10.56
C GLN A 176 -28.71 -41.73 -10.12
N SER A 177 -29.62 -42.24 -9.34
CA SER A 177 -29.90 -43.68 -9.18
C SER A 177 -30.31 -44.24 -10.56
N LYS A 178 -29.64 -45.25 -11.04
CA LYS A 178 -30.20 -46.24 -11.96
C LYS A 178 -30.03 -47.62 -11.38
N GLU A 179 -31.12 -48.13 -10.91
CA GLU A 179 -31.45 -49.54 -10.89
C GLU A 179 -31.56 -50.08 -12.30
N GLU A 180 -31.35 -51.34 -12.41
CA GLU A 180 -31.65 -52.40 -13.39
C GLU A 180 -30.36 -53.18 -13.68
N GLY A 181 -30.23 -54.47 -13.37
CA GLY A 181 -31.20 -55.55 -13.59
C GLY A 181 -30.59 -56.49 -14.59
N LYS A 182 -29.97 -57.53 -14.12
CA LYS A 182 -29.89 -58.94 -14.56
C LYS A 182 -28.57 -59.57 -14.20
#